data_c61f508a94dc80c0bd46515ba57e82df
#
_entry.id   c61f508a94dc80c0bd46515ba57e82df
#
_cell.length_a   1.000
_cell.length_b   1.000
_cell.length_c   1.000
_cell.angle_alpha   90.00
_cell.angle_beta   90.00
_cell.angle_gamma   90.00
#
_symmetry.space_group_name_H-M   'P 1'
#
loop_
_entity.id
_entity.type
_entity.pdbx_description
1 polymer ?
#
loop_
_entity_poly.entity_id
_entity_poly.type
_entity_poly.pdbx_seq_one_letter_code
_entity_poly.pdbx_strand_id
1 'polypeptide(L)'
;MRYEQFKTVALIALIGLSLFFTYQLWTFQPNIEALEDSSNVQTEEMFGTERDPVELIAPEQIVLHSSEGTYALVKNGSSYFSHVVEQLFAEGQLQSINRDYEDISAVSGIELIFPDAVPKEFVLKQFGIEQGDFRFNLNAIDRMFVYVSPYDGGVNIQFASLENESLFTVGSAMDPDFLTDLLESGEEADIEEAVIVKQKDDDNKLLQNRLYVSTEPQKVREKQYELARLDIGQINQRLFSGASDVPRQNQLDGQNVYTDGSRIVTIDQRLQYLSYSYPFAADGIDTNNRHIIETAAEFVNLNGGWTDDYKAISWAARENSETVDFRMMIDGIPVFGRSNSDNKDRMKITVSRSGTQVIQFERPLFHLVGAPLQDPEVEVPSGEAAAEALKAATSVNWDDVTDIRLGYRADMENNSNANFVPTWYYESQNTWKRVPFDEEYKQ
;
A
#
# COMPACT_ATOMS: atom_id res chain seq x y z
N MET A 1 73.73 15.00 -31.72
CA MET A 1 72.84 14.56 -32.82
C MET A 1 71.99 13.30 -32.47
N ARG A 2 72.54 12.27 -31.86
CA ARG A 2 71.78 11.03 -31.58
C ARG A 2 70.68 11.19 -30.51
N TYR A 3 70.86 12.07 -29.52
CA TYR A 3 69.90 12.24 -28.42
C TYR A 3 68.62 12.99 -28.86
N GLU A 4 68.75 14.02 -29.69
CA GLU A 4 67.62 14.76 -30.26
C GLU A 4 66.79 13.90 -31.25
N GLN A 5 67.47 13.07 -32.02
CA GLN A 5 66.79 12.13 -32.90
C GLN A 5 66.00 11.08 -32.13
N PHE A 6 66.54 10.61 -30.98
CA PHE A 6 65.82 9.70 -30.10
C PHE A 6 64.56 10.31 -29.50
N LYS A 7 64.64 11.56 -29.04
CA LYS A 7 63.46 12.28 -28.56
C LYS A 7 62.37 12.47 -29.62
N THR A 8 62.78 12.78 -30.85
CA THR A 8 61.81 12.94 -31.94
C THR A 8 61.13 11.64 -32.29
N VAL A 9 61.85 10.52 -32.31
CA VAL A 9 61.29 9.20 -32.56
C VAL A 9 60.36 8.78 -31.43
N ALA A 10 60.75 9.01 -30.18
CA ALA A 10 59.90 8.70 -29.02
C ALA A 10 58.61 9.55 -29.02
N LEU A 11 58.70 10.85 -29.40
CA LEU A 11 57.52 11.71 -29.52
C LEU A 11 56.57 11.23 -30.63
N ILE A 12 57.09 10.84 -31.79
CA ILE A 12 56.26 10.33 -32.89
C ILE A 12 55.61 9.00 -32.48
N ALA A 13 56.30 8.15 -31.74
CA ALA A 13 55.73 6.88 -31.24
C ALA A 13 54.59 7.13 -30.22
N LEU A 14 54.76 8.12 -29.31
CA LEU A 14 53.72 8.51 -28.35
C LEU A 14 52.48 9.10 -29.04
N ILE A 15 52.68 9.93 -30.05
CA ILE A 15 51.57 10.47 -30.84
C ILE A 15 50.84 9.37 -31.58
N GLY A 16 51.57 8.43 -32.20
CA GLY A 16 50.98 7.24 -32.86
C GLY A 16 50.18 6.38 -31.89
N LEU A 17 50.71 6.14 -30.68
CA LEU A 17 50.02 5.38 -29.63
C LEU A 17 48.74 6.11 -29.14
N SER A 18 48.83 7.40 -28.99
CA SER A 18 47.66 8.26 -28.59
C SER A 18 46.58 8.20 -29.65
N LEU A 19 46.92 8.33 -30.93
CA LEU A 19 45.95 8.21 -32.03
C LEU A 19 45.35 6.80 -32.13
N PHE A 20 46.16 5.78 -31.87
CA PHE A 20 45.70 4.39 -31.85
C PHE A 20 44.68 4.13 -30.72
N PHE A 21 44.95 4.59 -29.51
CA PHE A 21 44.00 4.47 -28.41
C PHE A 21 42.75 5.36 -28.60
N THR A 22 42.87 6.51 -29.19
CA THR A 22 41.72 7.34 -29.55
C THR A 22 40.83 6.65 -30.57
N TYR A 23 41.45 6.04 -31.59
CA TYR A 23 40.71 5.22 -32.57
C TYR A 23 40.08 3.99 -31.95
N GLN A 24 40.74 3.28 -31.03
CA GLN A 24 40.17 2.17 -30.30
C GLN A 24 38.98 2.63 -29.41
N LEU A 25 39.10 3.75 -28.75
CA LEU A 25 38.00 4.31 -27.94
C LEU A 25 36.79 4.68 -28.81
N TRP A 26 37.01 5.18 -30.00
CA TRP A 26 35.96 5.54 -30.94
C TRP A 26 35.31 4.32 -31.62
N THR A 27 36.07 3.25 -31.81
CA THR A 27 35.59 2.01 -32.43
C THR A 27 35.21 0.92 -31.43
N PHE A 28 35.44 1.17 -30.12
CA PHE A 28 34.99 0.28 -29.07
C PHE A 28 33.48 0.42 -28.93
N GLN A 29 32.76 -0.32 -29.75
CA GLN A 29 31.37 -0.66 -29.42
C GLN A 29 31.46 -1.87 -28.48
N PRO A 30 31.03 -1.74 -27.20
CA PRO A 30 30.82 -2.94 -26.41
C PRO A 30 29.84 -3.82 -27.19
N ASN A 31 30.16 -5.09 -27.37
CA ASN A 31 29.20 -6.07 -27.85
C ASN A 31 28.04 -6.06 -26.86
N ILE A 32 27.01 -5.28 -27.18
CA ILE A 32 25.67 -5.54 -26.71
C ILE A 32 25.33 -6.81 -27.48
N GLU A 33 25.31 -7.96 -26.79
CA GLU A 33 24.67 -9.13 -27.32
C GLU A 33 23.30 -8.66 -27.80
N ALA A 34 23.13 -8.61 -29.09
CA ALA A 34 21.85 -8.37 -29.70
C ALA A 34 20.95 -9.47 -29.12
N LEU A 35 19.96 -9.08 -28.35
CA LEU A 35 18.83 -9.95 -28.06
C LEU A 35 18.36 -10.43 -29.43
N GLU A 36 18.62 -11.71 -29.70
CA GLU A 36 18.20 -12.35 -30.92
C GLU A 36 16.71 -12.08 -31.11
N ASP A 37 16.37 -11.52 -32.25
CA ASP A 37 15.00 -11.43 -32.76
C ASP A 37 14.41 -12.85 -32.80
N SER A 38 13.95 -13.33 -31.66
CA SER A 38 13.02 -14.44 -31.60
C SER A 38 11.61 -13.86 -31.74
N SER A 39 11.17 -13.76 -32.99
CA SER A 39 9.77 -13.61 -33.35
C SER A 39 8.98 -14.88 -33.00
N ASN A 40 8.99 -15.24 -31.72
CA ASN A 40 7.98 -16.07 -31.09
C ASN A 40 7.24 -15.14 -30.13
N VAL A 41 6.01 -14.80 -30.46
CA VAL A 41 5.02 -14.29 -29.53
C VAL A 41 4.75 -15.42 -28.53
N GLN A 42 5.72 -15.68 -27.64
CA GLN A 42 5.41 -16.31 -26.38
C GLN A 42 4.65 -15.23 -25.61
N THR A 43 3.46 -15.54 -25.18
CA THR A 43 2.73 -14.79 -24.15
C THR A 43 3.69 -14.73 -22.97
N GLU A 44 4.41 -13.62 -22.82
CA GLU A 44 5.37 -13.42 -21.73
C GLU A 44 4.59 -13.55 -20.43
N GLU A 45 4.91 -14.57 -19.65
CA GLU A 45 4.28 -14.76 -18.34
C GLU A 45 4.55 -13.50 -17.51
N MET A 46 3.48 -12.86 -17.03
CA MET A 46 3.59 -11.75 -16.10
C MET A 46 4.16 -12.28 -14.77
N PHE A 47 5.02 -11.52 -14.12
CA PHE A 47 5.56 -11.90 -12.80
C PHE A 47 4.47 -11.99 -11.74
N GLY A 48 3.49 -11.10 -11.83
CA GLY A 48 2.37 -10.99 -10.94
C GLY A 48 1.03 -11.18 -11.63
N THR A 49 -0.01 -11.17 -10.85
CA THR A 49 -1.40 -11.25 -11.32
C THR A 49 -1.96 -9.86 -11.61
N GLU A 50 -2.94 -9.79 -12.51
CA GLU A 50 -3.79 -8.61 -12.63
C GLU A 50 -4.77 -8.57 -11.47
N ARG A 51 -5.07 -7.37 -10.97
CA ARG A 51 -6.09 -7.17 -9.93
C ARG A 51 -7.07 -6.07 -10.33
N ASP A 52 -8.34 -6.27 -9.98
CA ASP A 52 -9.34 -5.20 -10.08
C ASP A 52 -9.04 -4.12 -9.03
N PRO A 53 -9.18 -2.83 -9.35
CA PRO A 53 -8.98 -1.75 -8.39
C PRO A 53 -9.75 -1.91 -7.08
N VAL A 54 -10.94 -2.52 -7.12
CA VAL A 54 -11.76 -2.77 -5.92
C VAL A 54 -11.11 -3.77 -4.97
N GLU A 55 -10.39 -4.77 -5.49
CA GLU A 55 -9.66 -5.76 -4.68
C GLU A 55 -8.48 -5.15 -3.91
N LEU A 56 -8.00 -3.99 -4.36
CA LEU A 56 -6.90 -3.28 -3.72
C LEU A 56 -7.36 -2.43 -2.54
N ILE A 57 -8.67 -2.24 -2.36
CA ILE A 57 -9.28 -1.48 -1.27
C ILE A 57 -9.86 -2.46 -0.27
N ALA A 58 -9.43 -2.38 0.98
CA ALA A 58 -9.93 -3.20 2.08
C ALA A 58 -10.05 -2.34 3.35
N PRO A 59 -10.98 -2.66 4.24
CA PRO A 59 -10.96 -2.08 5.58
C PRO A 59 -9.66 -2.49 6.28
N GLU A 60 -9.14 -1.60 7.08
CA GLU A 60 -7.94 -1.84 7.87
C GLU A 60 -8.24 -2.37 9.27
N GLN A 61 -9.42 -2.05 9.80
CA GLN A 61 -9.93 -2.56 11.07
C GLN A 61 -11.39 -2.94 10.95
N ILE A 62 -11.76 -3.97 11.69
CA ILE A 62 -13.15 -4.33 11.96
C ILE A 62 -13.35 -4.26 13.46
N VAL A 63 -14.31 -3.44 13.91
CA VAL A 63 -14.66 -3.26 15.31
C VAL A 63 -16.07 -3.81 15.55
N LEU A 64 -16.19 -4.74 16.48
CA LEU A 64 -17.46 -5.23 16.96
C LEU A 64 -17.92 -4.34 18.13
N HIS A 65 -19.11 -3.78 18.02
CA HIS A 65 -19.75 -2.99 19.06
C HIS A 65 -20.77 -3.83 19.82
N SER A 66 -20.71 -3.76 21.14
CA SER A 66 -21.75 -4.32 22.01
C SER A 66 -22.75 -3.24 22.41
N SER A 67 -23.99 -3.64 22.67
CA SER A 67 -25.03 -2.77 23.26
C SER A 67 -24.67 -2.24 24.66
N GLU A 68 -23.71 -2.87 25.33
CA GLU A 68 -23.21 -2.44 26.65
C GLU A 68 -22.11 -1.35 26.52
N GLY A 69 -21.72 -0.96 25.30
CA GLY A 69 -20.70 0.04 25.04
C GLY A 69 -19.27 -0.50 25.15
N THR A 70 -19.10 -1.80 25.04
CA THR A 70 -17.78 -2.45 24.91
C THR A 70 -17.41 -2.68 23.44
N TYR A 71 -16.15 -2.80 23.18
CA TYR A 71 -15.60 -2.93 21.82
C TYR A 71 -14.68 -4.15 21.74
N ALA A 72 -14.65 -4.78 20.58
CA ALA A 72 -13.67 -5.80 20.26
C ALA A 72 -13.14 -5.62 18.85
N LEU A 73 -11.87 -5.90 18.63
CA LEU A 73 -11.22 -5.90 17.32
C LEU A 73 -11.23 -7.32 16.74
N VAL A 74 -11.55 -7.43 15.47
CA VAL A 74 -11.32 -8.65 14.71
C VAL A 74 -9.87 -8.67 14.23
N LYS A 75 -9.15 -9.76 14.52
CA LYS A 75 -7.74 -9.89 14.13
C LYS A 75 -7.56 -9.82 12.63
N ASN A 76 -6.69 -8.95 12.17
CA ASN A 76 -6.30 -8.87 10.77
C ASN A 76 -5.73 -10.20 10.29
N GLY A 77 -6.14 -10.62 9.09
CA GLY A 77 -5.70 -11.88 8.48
C GLY A 77 -6.35 -13.15 9.06
N SER A 78 -7.25 -13.03 10.04
CA SER A 78 -8.05 -14.16 10.46
C SER A 78 -9.08 -14.54 9.37
N SER A 79 -9.53 -15.81 9.40
CA SER A 79 -10.60 -16.25 8.51
C SER A 79 -11.90 -15.50 8.79
N TYR A 80 -12.13 -15.13 10.04
CA TYR A 80 -13.30 -14.36 10.44
C TYR A 80 -13.28 -12.94 9.87
N PHE A 81 -12.11 -12.27 9.84
CA PHE A 81 -11.99 -10.95 9.21
C PHE A 81 -12.44 -10.97 7.74
N SER A 82 -11.90 -11.91 6.97
CA SER A 82 -12.25 -12.06 5.55
C SER A 82 -13.72 -12.42 5.37
N HIS A 83 -14.24 -13.30 6.23
CA HIS A 83 -15.64 -13.73 6.21
C HIS A 83 -16.59 -12.56 6.48
N VAL A 84 -16.32 -11.74 7.50
CA VAL A 84 -17.13 -10.55 7.81
C VAL A 84 -17.17 -9.59 6.62
N VAL A 85 -16.02 -9.25 6.03
CA VAL A 85 -15.96 -8.35 4.87
C VAL A 85 -16.77 -8.91 3.69
N GLU A 86 -16.54 -10.18 3.34
CA GLU A 86 -17.22 -10.82 2.22
C GLU A 86 -18.74 -10.85 2.43
N GLN A 87 -19.19 -11.25 3.61
CA GLN A 87 -20.62 -11.38 3.91
C GLN A 87 -21.34 -10.03 3.97
N LEU A 88 -20.72 -9.02 4.56
CA LEU A 88 -21.31 -7.68 4.63
C LEU A 88 -21.53 -7.06 3.24
N PHE A 89 -20.60 -7.25 2.32
CA PHE A 89 -20.77 -6.72 0.96
C PHE A 89 -21.66 -7.61 0.08
N ALA A 90 -21.65 -8.92 0.26
CA ALA A 90 -22.51 -9.84 -0.51
C ALA A 90 -24.00 -9.73 -0.12
N GLU A 91 -24.29 -9.68 1.17
CA GLU A 91 -25.65 -9.69 1.71
C GLU A 91 -26.18 -8.29 2.04
N GLY A 92 -25.31 -7.30 2.13
CA GLY A 92 -25.61 -5.92 2.50
C GLY A 92 -26.34 -5.10 1.45
N GLN A 93 -27.28 -5.70 0.69
CA GLN A 93 -28.04 -5.04 -0.38
C GLN A 93 -28.64 -3.72 0.08
N LEU A 94 -28.17 -2.61 -0.50
CA LEU A 94 -28.59 -1.24 -0.15
C LEU A 94 -30.00 -0.98 -0.67
N GLN A 95 -30.88 -0.47 0.20
CA GLN A 95 -32.19 0.00 -0.17
C GLN A 95 -32.15 1.50 -0.44
N SER A 96 -32.88 1.96 -1.48
CA SER A 96 -32.96 3.41 -1.81
C SER A 96 -33.78 4.24 -0.81
N ILE A 97 -33.81 3.82 0.43
CA ILE A 97 -34.54 4.49 1.51
C ILE A 97 -33.49 5.20 2.39
N ASN A 98 -33.43 6.53 2.26
CA ASN A 98 -32.66 7.35 3.17
C ASN A 98 -33.32 7.29 4.55
N ARG A 99 -32.54 6.99 5.59
CA ARG A 99 -32.99 6.93 6.98
C ARG A 99 -32.56 8.21 7.71
N ASP A 100 -33.36 8.62 8.67
CA ASP A 100 -32.96 9.68 9.59
C ASP A 100 -31.78 9.21 10.45
N TYR A 101 -31.05 10.17 11.00
CA TYR A 101 -29.97 9.88 11.94
C TYR A 101 -30.50 9.10 13.16
N GLU A 102 -29.81 8.02 13.48
CA GLU A 102 -30.06 7.22 14.69
C GLU A 102 -28.84 7.30 15.62
N ASP A 103 -29.08 7.46 16.92
CA ASP A 103 -28.02 7.35 17.92
C ASP A 103 -27.65 5.87 18.10
N ILE A 104 -26.48 5.52 17.62
CA ILE A 104 -25.94 4.14 17.63
C ILE A 104 -25.05 3.86 18.84
N SER A 105 -24.99 4.75 19.83
CA SER A 105 -24.05 4.65 20.98
C SER A 105 -24.26 3.42 21.87
N ALA A 106 -25.45 2.81 21.81
CA ALA A 106 -25.83 1.64 22.58
C ALA A 106 -26.41 0.53 21.68
N VAL A 107 -25.89 0.44 20.44
CA VAL A 107 -26.36 -0.53 19.45
C VAL A 107 -25.23 -1.49 19.13
N SER A 108 -25.53 -2.79 19.14
CA SER A 108 -24.59 -3.81 18.67
C SER A 108 -24.47 -3.74 17.14
N GLY A 109 -23.25 -3.87 16.64
CA GLY A 109 -23.01 -3.82 15.19
C GLY A 109 -21.56 -3.99 14.83
N ILE A 110 -21.28 -3.91 13.53
CA ILE A 110 -19.95 -4.09 12.93
C ILE A 110 -19.53 -2.76 12.31
N GLU A 111 -18.42 -2.20 12.77
CA GLU A 111 -17.78 -1.02 12.19
C GLU A 111 -16.60 -1.45 11.33
N LEU A 112 -16.59 -1.06 10.05
CA LEU A 112 -15.44 -1.15 9.16
C LEU A 112 -14.78 0.22 9.11
N ILE A 113 -13.46 0.25 9.37
CA ILE A 113 -12.62 1.44 9.30
C ILE A 113 -11.70 1.29 8.10
N PHE A 114 -11.68 2.28 7.21
CA PHE A 114 -10.82 2.29 6.02
C PHE A 114 -9.54 3.09 6.28
N PRO A 115 -8.44 2.78 5.57
CA PRO A 115 -7.15 3.43 5.79
C PRO A 115 -7.12 4.90 5.35
N ASP A 116 -8.00 5.28 4.45
CA ASP A 116 -8.18 6.65 3.92
C ASP A 116 -9.62 6.79 3.43
N ALA A 117 -10.04 7.99 3.09
CA ALA A 117 -11.38 8.29 2.61
C ALA A 117 -11.70 7.62 1.26
N VAL A 118 -12.25 6.42 1.28
CA VAL A 118 -12.56 5.61 0.07
C VAL A 118 -13.62 6.30 -0.78
N PRO A 119 -13.36 6.57 -2.07
CA PRO A 119 -14.38 7.12 -2.96
C PRO A 119 -15.62 6.23 -3.03
N LYS A 120 -16.78 6.85 -3.02
CA LYS A 120 -18.08 6.14 -3.00
C LYS A 120 -18.23 5.10 -4.12
N GLU A 121 -17.64 5.36 -5.28
CA GLU A 121 -17.71 4.48 -6.44
C GLU A 121 -17.15 3.08 -6.14
N PHE A 122 -16.06 3.01 -5.39
CA PHE A 122 -15.47 1.74 -4.98
C PHE A 122 -16.33 1.01 -3.95
N VAL A 123 -16.86 1.74 -2.97
CA VAL A 123 -17.75 1.14 -1.96
C VAL A 123 -19.03 0.62 -2.61
N LEU A 124 -19.67 1.41 -3.48
CA LEU A 124 -20.86 0.97 -4.21
C LEU A 124 -20.57 -0.25 -5.09
N LYS A 125 -19.41 -0.29 -5.76
CA LYS A 125 -19.00 -1.43 -6.58
C LYS A 125 -18.78 -2.70 -5.74
N GLN A 126 -18.31 -2.58 -4.49
CA GLN A 126 -18.24 -3.72 -3.57
C GLN A 126 -19.63 -4.29 -3.24
N PHE A 127 -20.66 -3.45 -3.17
CA PHE A 127 -22.07 -3.88 -3.06
C PHE A 127 -22.70 -4.33 -4.39
N GLY A 128 -21.92 -4.42 -5.47
CA GLY A 128 -22.42 -4.78 -6.80
C GLY A 128 -23.29 -3.70 -7.46
N ILE A 129 -23.19 -2.45 -7.03
CA ILE A 129 -24.00 -1.32 -7.54
C ILE A 129 -23.17 -0.52 -8.53
N GLU A 130 -23.69 -0.32 -9.73
CA GLU A 130 -23.05 0.51 -10.74
C GLU A 130 -23.30 2.01 -10.52
N GLN A 131 -22.38 2.82 -11.04
CA GLN A 131 -22.44 4.26 -10.90
C GLN A 131 -23.73 4.84 -11.51
N GLY A 132 -24.52 5.54 -10.69
CA GLY A 132 -25.76 6.18 -11.10
C GLY A 132 -27.04 5.44 -10.71
N ASP A 133 -26.96 4.16 -10.35
CA ASP A 133 -28.13 3.36 -9.95
C ASP A 133 -28.59 3.65 -8.52
N PHE A 134 -27.70 4.23 -7.73
CA PHE A 134 -27.98 4.56 -6.34
C PHE A 134 -27.62 6.03 -6.00
N ARG A 135 -28.53 6.73 -5.30
CA ARG A 135 -28.27 8.09 -4.84
C ARG A 135 -27.49 8.04 -3.55
N PHE A 136 -26.21 8.30 -3.62
CA PHE A 136 -25.31 8.35 -2.49
C PHE A 136 -24.83 9.80 -2.27
N ASN A 137 -25.06 10.34 -1.08
CA ASN A 137 -24.83 11.76 -0.81
C ASN A 137 -23.41 12.09 -0.31
N LEU A 138 -22.60 11.07 0.02
CA LEU A 138 -21.19 11.24 0.35
C LEU A 138 -20.33 11.06 -0.90
N ASN A 139 -19.20 11.74 -0.96
CA ASN A 139 -18.20 11.54 -2.03
C ASN A 139 -17.14 10.52 -1.66
N ALA A 140 -16.84 10.40 -0.35
CA ALA A 140 -15.87 9.45 0.19
C ALA A 140 -16.33 8.94 1.55
N ILE A 141 -15.87 7.76 1.93
CA ILE A 141 -16.26 7.02 3.14
C ILE A 141 -15.01 6.64 3.92
N ASP A 142 -14.92 7.07 5.16
CA ASP A 142 -13.88 6.68 6.11
C ASP A 142 -14.31 5.50 6.97
N ARG A 143 -15.62 5.43 7.27
CA ARG A 143 -16.18 4.40 8.17
C ARG A 143 -17.54 3.92 7.67
N MET A 144 -17.81 2.65 7.89
CA MET A 144 -19.11 2.04 7.63
C MET A 144 -19.56 1.26 8.88
N PHE A 145 -20.75 1.53 9.39
CA PHE A 145 -21.33 0.85 10.54
C PHE A 145 -22.60 0.13 10.13
N VAL A 146 -22.66 -1.19 10.37
CA VAL A 146 -23.79 -2.06 10.05
C VAL A 146 -24.42 -2.55 11.35
N TYR A 147 -25.72 -2.32 11.52
CA TYR A 147 -26.40 -2.58 12.78
C TYR A 147 -27.88 -2.89 12.58
N VAL A 148 -28.48 -3.54 13.58
CA VAL A 148 -29.94 -3.71 13.65
C VAL A 148 -30.54 -2.47 14.30
N SER A 149 -31.44 -1.77 13.61
CA SER A 149 -32.09 -0.57 14.12
C SER A 149 -32.96 -0.90 15.35
N PRO A 150 -32.78 -0.18 16.47
CA PRO A 150 -33.62 -0.37 17.66
C PRO A 150 -35.06 0.12 17.47
N TYR A 151 -35.35 0.84 16.38
CA TYR A 151 -36.66 1.45 16.14
C TYR A 151 -37.59 0.58 15.31
N ASP A 152 -37.10 -0.04 14.25
CA ASP A 152 -37.90 -0.84 13.34
C ASP A 152 -37.43 -2.30 13.20
N GLY A 153 -36.30 -2.65 13.82
CA GLY A 153 -35.73 -3.98 13.79
C GLY A 153 -35.10 -4.37 12.43
N GLY A 154 -35.04 -3.46 11.46
CA GLY A 154 -34.37 -3.69 10.18
C GLY A 154 -32.87 -3.44 10.26
N VAL A 155 -32.10 -3.95 9.30
CA VAL A 155 -30.67 -3.67 9.21
C VAL A 155 -30.45 -2.32 8.53
N ASN A 156 -29.66 -1.46 9.16
CA ASN A 156 -29.21 -0.21 8.62
C ASN A 156 -27.71 -0.20 8.43
N ILE A 157 -27.26 0.53 7.40
CA ILE A 157 -25.85 0.80 7.14
C ILE A 157 -25.64 2.29 7.19
N GLN A 158 -24.76 2.73 8.08
CA GLN A 158 -24.38 4.13 8.23
C GLN A 158 -22.96 4.34 7.73
N PHE A 159 -22.82 5.25 6.78
CA PHE A 159 -21.54 5.67 6.21
C PHE A 159 -21.14 7.01 6.80
N ALA A 160 -19.88 7.16 7.15
CA ALA A 160 -19.32 8.40 7.66
C ALA A 160 -18.19 8.91 6.76
N SER A 161 -18.21 10.22 6.49
CA SER A 161 -17.11 10.97 5.90
C SER A 161 -16.56 11.94 6.94
N LEU A 162 -15.34 11.66 7.43
CA LEU A 162 -14.71 12.46 8.48
C LEU A 162 -14.26 13.83 7.95
N GLU A 163 -13.77 13.88 6.72
CA GLU A 163 -13.35 15.12 6.07
C GLU A 163 -14.51 16.09 5.88
N ASN A 164 -15.66 15.58 5.45
CA ASN A 164 -16.85 16.40 5.18
C ASN A 164 -17.78 16.52 6.38
N GLU A 165 -17.42 15.96 7.54
CA GLU A 165 -18.22 15.91 8.75
C GLU A 165 -19.69 15.51 8.48
N SER A 166 -19.85 14.46 7.65
CA SER A 166 -21.15 14.05 7.13
C SER A 166 -21.45 12.59 7.33
N LEU A 167 -22.71 12.29 7.61
CA LEU A 167 -23.25 10.94 7.75
C LEU A 167 -24.32 10.68 6.69
N PHE A 168 -24.39 9.42 6.25
CA PHE A 168 -25.43 8.96 5.36
C PHE A 168 -25.89 7.56 5.78
N THR A 169 -27.16 7.41 6.17
CA THR A 169 -27.74 6.16 6.62
C THR A 169 -28.74 5.63 5.59
N VAL A 170 -28.62 4.36 5.27
CA VAL A 170 -29.52 3.64 4.37
C VAL A 170 -30.01 2.36 4.99
N GLY A 171 -31.20 1.91 4.63
CA GLY A 171 -31.66 0.57 4.98
C GLY A 171 -30.92 -0.49 4.15
N SER A 172 -30.80 -1.68 4.69
CA SER A 172 -30.32 -2.87 4.00
C SER A 172 -31.44 -3.92 3.88
N ALA A 173 -31.38 -4.74 2.86
CA ALA A 173 -32.23 -5.94 2.75
C ALA A 173 -31.68 -7.15 3.51
N MET A 174 -30.54 -6.99 4.18
CA MET A 174 -29.94 -8.04 5.03
C MET A 174 -30.92 -8.46 6.13
N ASP A 175 -30.98 -9.76 6.37
CA ASP A 175 -31.77 -10.31 7.49
C ASP A 175 -31.11 -9.93 8.83
N PRO A 176 -31.86 -9.37 9.80
CA PRO A 176 -31.34 -9.04 11.13
C PRO A 176 -30.75 -10.25 11.87
N ASP A 177 -31.37 -11.45 11.72
CA ASP A 177 -30.86 -12.68 12.34
C ASP A 177 -29.51 -13.06 11.73
N PHE A 178 -29.33 -12.87 10.39
CA PHE A 178 -28.06 -13.09 9.73
C PHE A 178 -26.93 -12.18 10.27
N LEU A 179 -27.21 -10.88 10.48
CA LEU A 179 -26.23 -9.97 11.06
C LEU A 179 -25.88 -10.36 12.50
N THR A 180 -26.86 -10.83 13.27
CA THR A 180 -26.65 -11.31 14.64
C THR A 180 -25.77 -12.57 14.64
N ASP A 181 -26.08 -13.53 13.77
CA ASP A 181 -25.28 -14.75 13.61
C ASP A 181 -23.85 -14.43 13.17
N LEU A 182 -23.67 -13.43 12.28
CA LEU A 182 -22.35 -12.98 11.83
C LEU A 182 -21.55 -12.38 12.99
N LEU A 183 -22.18 -11.57 13.85
CA LEU A 183 -21.54 -10.99 15.04
C LEU A 183 -21.11 -12.08 16.05
N GLU A 184 -21.86 -13.17 16.17
CA GLU A 184 -21.61 -14.26 17.11
C GLU A 184 -20.74 -15.39 16.54
N SER A 185 -20.49 -15.39 15.23
CA SER A 185 -19.75 -16.47 14.54
C SER A 185 -18.23 -16.43 14.73
N GLY A 186 -17.69 -15.35 15.31
CA GLY A 186 -16.24 -15.19 15.57
C GLY A 186 -15.79 -16.14 16.68
N GLU A 187 -14.66 -16.85 16.42
CA GLU A 187 -14.02 -17.61 17.47
C GLU A 187 -13.28 -16.66 18.44
N GLU A 188 -13.20 -17.00 19.72
CA GLU A 188 -12.47 -16.23 20.75
C GLU A 188 -11.01 -15.94 20.33
N ALA A 189 -10.42 -16.87 19.58
CA ALA A 189 -9.05 -16.72 19.05
C ALA A 189 -8.90 -15.60 18.00
N ASP A 190 -9.98 -15.23 17.31
CA ASP A 190 -10.00 -14.24 16.23
C ASP A 190 -10.46 -12.85 16.70
N ILE A 191 -10.85 -12.71 17.95
CA ILE A 191 -11.41 -11.49 18.54
C ILE A 191 -10.56 -11.05 19.71
N GLU A 192 -10.35 -9.74 19.86
CA GLU A 192 -9.58 -9.13 20.93
C GLU A 192 -10.37 -8.00 21.58
N GLU A 193 -10.43 -8.00 22.91
CA GLU A 193 -11.01 -6.86 23.62
C GLU A 193 -10.29 -5.56 23.28
N ALA A 194 -11.07 -4.49 23.12
CA ALA A 194 -10.54 -3.21 22.68
C ALA A 194 -11.05 -2.03 23.53
N VAL A 195 -10.22 -1.00 23.58
CA VAL A 195 -10.55 0.28 24.21
C VAL A 195 -10.31 1.44 23.25
N ILE A 196 -11.00 2.55 23.49
CA ILE A 196 -10.76 3.81 22.79
C ILE A 196 -9.66 4.56 23.54
N VAL A 197 -8.50 4.77 22.89
CA VAL A 197 -7.37 5.52 23.47
C VAL A 197 -7.34 6.98 23.09
N LYS A 198 -8.02 7.33 21.99
CA LYS A 198 -8.19 8.68 21.49
C LYS A 198 -9.53 8.82 20.80
N GLN A 199 -10.19 9.94 21.00
CA GLN A 199 -11.38 10.33 20.23
C GLN A 199 -11.39 11.85 20.07
N LYS A 200 -11.94 12.32 18.96
CA LYS A 200 -12.22 13.75 18.78
C LYS A 200 -13.53 14.07 19.52
N ASP A 201 -13.54 15.13 20.33
CA ASP A 201 -14.78 15.62 20.92
C ASP A 201 -15.70 16.18 19.81
N ASP A 202 -16.74 15.42 19.50
CA ASP A 202 -17.79 15.81 18.57
C ASP A 202 -19.12 15.33 19.16
N ASP A 203 -20.17 16.14 19.06
CA ASP A 203 -21.53 15.80 19.51
C ASP A 203 -22.06 14.58 18.70
N ASN A 204 -21.51 14.33 17.53
CA ASN A 204 -21.88 13.23 16.66
C ASN A 204 -20.92 12.04 16.81
N LYS A 205 -21.33 11.03 17.56
CA LYS A 205 -20.48 9.91 17.99
C LYS A 205 -19.83 9.08 16.88
N LEU A 206 -20.39 9.08 15.67
CA LEU A 206 -19.78 8.40 14.52
C LEU A 206 -18.69 9.21 13.83
N LEU A 207 -18.80 10.53 13.90
CA LEU A 207 -17.79 11.45 13.39
C LEU A 207 -16.64 11.68 14.38
N GLN A 208 -16.77 11.13 15.61
CA GLN A 208 -15.64 11.04 16.53
C GLN A 208 -14.61 10.10 15.90
N ASN A 209 -13.51 10.65 15.42
CA ASN A 209 -12.40 9.82 14.94
C ASN A 209 -11.82 9.02 16.12
N ARG A 210 -12.41 7.84 16.38
CA ARG A 210 -12.04 6.96 17.47
C ARG A 210 -10.88 6.10 17.07
N LEU A 211 -9.89 6.02 17.93
CA LEU A 211 -8.74 5.13 17.79
C LEU A 211 -8.91 3.96 18.75
N TYR A 212 -9.16 2.79 18.19
CA TYR A 212 -9.35 1.56 18.92
C TYR A 212 -8.03 0.76 18.96
N VAL A 213 -7.71 0.22 20.12
CA VAL A 213 -6.54 -0.64 20.32
C VAL A 213 -6.88 -1.81 21.24
N SER A 214 -6.17 -2.92 21.09
CA SER A 214 -6.31 -4.10 21.94
C SER A 214 -5.86 -3.84 23.37
N THR A 215 -6.54 -4.46 24.35
CA THR A 215 -6.20 -4.36 25.78
C THR A 215 -5.17 -5.40 26.22
N GLU A 216 -5.16 -6.57 25.57
CA GLU A 216 -4.30 -7.70 25.93
C GLU A 216 -3.10 -7.81 24.98
N PRO A 217 -1.96 -8.36 25.46
CA PRO A 217 -0.83 -8.73 24.60
C PRO A 217 -1.27 -9.68 23.48
N GLN A 218 -0.70 -9.48 22.30
CA GLN A 218 -1.09 -10.22 21.10
C GLN A 218 -0.06 -11.30 20.77
N LYS A 219 -0.55 -12.48 20.38
CA LYS A 219 0.26 -13.54 19.81
C LYS A 219 0.26 -13.44 18.31
N VAL A 220 1.42 -13.18 17.73
CA VAL A 220 1.62 -12.96 16.30
C VAL A 220 2.77 -13.81 15.80
N ARG A 221 2.73 -14.23 14.55
CA ARG A 221 3.82 -15.03 13.98
C ARG A 221 4.89 -14.14 13.37
N GLU A 222 6.15 -14.30 13.83
CA GLU A 222 7.29 -13.75 13.12
C GLU A 222 7.56 -14.63 11.90
N LYS A 223 7.81 -14.03 10.72
CA LYS A 223 7.91 -14.76 9.48
C LYS A 223 9.23 -14.52 8.77
N GLN A 224 9.80 -15.58 8.23
CA GLN A 224 10.95 -15.49 7.34
C GLN A 224 10.58 -16.04 5.97
N TYR A 225 10.82 -15.25 4.92
CA TYR A 225 10.58 -15.66 3.53
C TYR A 225 11.87 -15.64 2.71
N GLU A 226 11.97 -16.56 1.76
CA GLU A 226 12.87 -16.44 0.65
C GLU A 226 12.37 -15.37 -0.33
N LEU A 227 13.31 -14.61 -0.92
CA LEU A 227 13.01 -13.57 -1.89
C LEU A 227 13.48 -14.00 -3.28
N ALA A 228 12.60 -13.94 -4.28
CA ALA A 228 12.97 -14.02 -5.67
C ALA A 228 13.00 -12.63 -6.31
N ARG A 229 13.94 -12.45 -7.25
CA ARG A 229 14.08 -11.18 -7.98
C ARG A 229 13.18 -11.16 -9.20
N LEU A 230 12.62 -9.97 -9.48
CA LEU A 230 11.91 -9.73 -10.72
C LEU A 230 12.88 -9.50 -11.88
N ASP A 231 12.51 -9.94 -13.08
CA ASP A 231 13.31 -9.70 -14.29
C ASP A 231 13.18 -8.23 -14.72
N ILE A 232 14.29 -7.52 -14.55
CA ILE A 232 14.41 -6.11 -14.88
C ILE A 232 14.22 -5.87 -16.38
N GLY A 233 14.68 -6.81 -17.22
CA GLY A 233 14.60 -6.69 -18.68
C GLY A 233 13.16 -6.59 -19.17
N GLN A 234 12.30 -7.47 -18.66
CA GLN A 234 10.88 -7.47 -19.02
C GLN A 234 10.15 -6.22 -18.53
N ILE A 235 10.42 -5.78 -17.29
CA ILE A 235 9.81 -4.54 -16.76
C ILE A 235 10.23 -3.33 -17.60
N ASN A 236 11.51 -3.21 -17.93
CA ASN A 236 12.01 -2.12 -18.77
C ASN A 236 11.37 -2.14 -20.17
N GLN A 237 11.25 -3.30 -20.80
CA GLN A 237 10.62 -3.44 -22.11
C GLN A 237 9.17 -2.91 -22.08
N ARG A 238 8.41 -3.18 -21.03
CA ARG A 238 7.03 -2.70 -20.86
C ARG A 238 6.99 -1.19 -20.58
N LEU A 239 7.81 -0.69 -19.66
CA LEU A 239 7.87 0.74 -19.30
C LEU A 239 8.29 1.64 -20.47
N PHE A 240 9.11 1.12 -21.38
CA PHE A 240 9.54 1.82 -22.60
C PHE A 240 8.75 1.40 -23.85
N SER A 241 7.65 0.66 -23.70
CA SER A 241 6.82 0.25 -24.84
C SER A 241 6.39 1.49 -25.64
N GLY A 242 6.49 1.39 -26.98
CA GLY A 242 6.22 2.51 -27.87
C GLY A 242 7.32 3.58 -27.98
N ALA A 243 8.49 3.38 -27.32
CA ALA A 243 9.64 4.25 -27.54
C ALA A 243 10.19 4.09 -28.97
N SER A 244 10.53 5.21 -29.62
CA SER A 244 11.16 5.19 -30.93
C SER A 244 12.64 4.79 -30.91
N ASP A 245 13.28 4.94 -29.78
CA ASP A 245 14.69 4.65 -29.56
C ASP A 245 14.87 3.56 -28.48
N VAL A 246 15.92 2.75 -28.64
CA VAL A 246 16.31 1.78 -27.61
C VAL A 246 16.81 2.54 -26.38
N PRO A 247 16.28 2.27 -25.17
CA PRO A 247 16.73 2.93 -23.95
C PRO A 247 18.24 2.79 -23.74
N ARG A 248 18.91 3.87 -23.44
CA ARG A 248 20.35 3.88 -23.13
C ARG A 248 20.56 3.50 -21.68
N GLN A 249 21.51 2.60 -21.45
CA GLN A 249 21.94 2.25 -20.11
C GLN A 249 23.16 3.09 -19.72
N ASN A 250 23.07 3.79 -18.60
CA ASN A 250 24.19 4.45 -17.97
C ASN A 250 24.32 3.94 -16.53
N GLN A 251 25.54 3.80 -16.04
CA GLN A 251 25.78 3.48 -14.62
C GLN A 251 26.16 4.74 -13.90
N LEU A 252 25.40 5.11 -12.88
CA LEU A 252 25.62 6.29 -12.06
C LEU A 252 25.53 5.88 -10.58
N ASP A 253 26.57 6.12 -9.80
CA ASP A 253 26.63 5.88 -8.35
C ASP A 253 26.12 4.48 -7.91
N GLY A 254 26.41 3.44 -8.71
CA GLY A 254 25.98 2.06 -8.44
C GLY A 254 24.52 1.75 -8.83
N GLN A 255 23.84 2.67 -9.48
CA GLN A 255 22.51 2.50 -10.02
C GLN A 255 22.56 2.36 -11.54
N ASN A 256 21.69 1.52 -12.09
CA ASN A 256 21.48 1.43 -13.53
C ASN A 256 20.37 2.41 -13.94
N VAL A 257 20.70 3.29 -14.88
CA VAL A 257 19.74 4.29 -15.39
C VAL A 257 19.46 4.00 -16.87
N TYR A 258 18.20 3.83 -17.20
CA TYR A 258 17.69 3.63 -18.56
C TYR A 258 16.87 4.85 -18.97
N THR A 259 17.00 5.31 -20.20
CA THR A 259 16.23 6.46 -20.68
C THR A 259 16.07 6.45 -22.21
N ASP A 260 14.89 6.88 -22.66
CA ASP A 260 14.60 7.17 -24.07
C ASP A 260 14.63 8.69 -24.38
N GLY A 261 15.10 9.50 -23.41
CA GLY A 261 15.15 10.96 -23.52
C GLY A 261 13.96 11.67 -22.89
N SER A 262 12.82 11.00 -22.72
CA SER A 262 11.62 11.53 -22.06
C SER A 262 11.26 10.77 -20.78
N ARG A 263 11.47 9.47 -20.75
CA ARG A 263 11.25 8.59 -19.59
C ARG A 263 12.59 8.18 -19.00
N ILE A 264 12.61 8.01 -17.68
CA ILE A 264 13.80 7.60 -16.93
C ILE A 264 13.40 6.45 -16.01
N VAL A 265 14.11 5.33 -16.09
CA VAL A 265 14.01 4.23 -15.13
C VAL A 265 15.34 4.11 -14.41
N THR A 266 15.33 4.22 -13.10
CA THR A 266 16.48 4.02 -12.23
C THR A 266 16.30 2.74 -11.43
N ILE A 267 17.29 1.88 -11.47
CA ILE A 267 17.31 0.61 -10.74
C ILE A 267 18.45 0.63 -9.76
N ASP A 268 18.11 0.62 -8.49
CA ASP A 268 19.06 0.40 -7.41
C ASP A 268 19.18 -1.12 -7.15
N GLN A 269 20.28 -1.72 -7.63
CA GLN A 269 20.51 -3.15 -7.48
C GLN A 269 20.76 -3.56 -6.02
N ARG A 270 21.32 -2.66 -5.20
CA ARG A 270 21.59 -2.90 -3.78
C ARG A 270 20.29 -2.95 -3.00
N LEU A 271 19.38 -2.02 -3.29
CA LEU A 271 18.08 -1.94 -2.64
C LEU A 271 17.03 -2.81 -3.30
N GLN A 272 17.31 -3.38 -4.47
CA GLN A 272 16.31 -4.09 -5.30
C GLN A 272 15.03 -3.26 -5.47
N TYR A 273 15.19 -2.04 -5.96
CA TYR A 273 14.12 -1.08 -6.10
C TYR A 273 14.17 -0.37 -7.44
N LEU A 274 13.00 -0.17 -8.03
CA LEU A 274 12.79 0.53 -9.29
C LEU A 274 12.12 1.87 -9.03
N SER A 275 12.61 2.91 -9.69
CA SER A 275 11.96 4.22 -9.80
C SER A 275 11.84 4.60 -11.27
N TYR A 276 10.61 4.78 -11.75
CA TYR A 276 10.27 5.33 -13.06
C TYR A 276 9.84 6.77 -12.92
N SER A 277 10.26 7.62 -13.84
CA SER A 277 9.88 9.03 -13.92
C SER A 277 9.63 9.46 -15.36
N TYR A 278 8.55 10.21 -15.56
CA TYR A 278 8.19 10.86 -16.83
C TYR A 278 7.90 12.35 -16.58
N PRO A 279 8.95 13.21 -16.54
CA PRO A 279 8.81 14.60 -16.13
C PRO A 279 8.13 15.50 -17.17
N PHE A 280 7.93 15.03 -18.39
CA PHE A 280 7.36 15.82 -19.49
C PHE A 280 5.86 15.50 -19.73
N ALA A 281 5.17 14.95 -18.74
CA ALA A 281 3.74 14.76 -18.84
C ALA A 281 3.01 16.10 -18.99
N ALA A 282 1.93 16.09 -19.76
CA ALA A 282 1.12 17.29 -19.96
C ALA A 282 0.49 17.74 -18.64
N ASP A 283 0.56 19.02 -18.32
CA ASP A 283 -0.18 19.62 -17.23
C ASP A 283 -1.69 19.42 -17.47
N GLY A 284 -2.38 18.82 -16.51
CA GLY A 284 -3.83 18.68 -16.61
C GLY A 284 -4.44 17.81 -15.52
N ILE A 285 -5.65 18.17 -15.13
CA ILE A 285 -6.53 17.33 -14.31
C ILE A 285 -7.10 16.25 -15.22
N ASP A 286 -7.26 15.02 -14.73
CA ASP A 286 -7.95 13.97 -15.47
C ASP A 286 -9.42 14.37 -15.71
N THR A 287 -9.74 14.69 -16.94
CA THR A 287 -11.11 15.08 -17.34
C THR A 287 -12.06 13.87 -17.42
N ASN A 288 -11.53 12.64 -17.33
CA ASN A 288 -12.32 11.40 -17.37
C ASN A 288 -12.90 11.05 -16.00
N ASN A 289 -12.63 11.84 -14.97
CA ASN A 289 -13.14 11.66 -13.59
C ASN A 289 -12.80 10.28 -12.96
N ARG A 290 -11.71 9.63 -13.43
CA ARG A 290 -11.24 8.36 -12.88
C ARG A 290 -10.38 8.62 -11.65
N HIS A 291 -10.58 7.83 -10.61
CA HIS A 291 -9.75 7.94 -9.41
C HIS A 291 -8.33 7.43 -9.68
N ILE A 292 -7.32 7.98 -8.93
CA ILE A 292 -5.91 7.59 -9.09
C ILE A 292 -5.69 6.09 -8.87
N ILE A 293 -6.44 5.44 -7.98
CA ILE A 293 -6.35 3.99 -7.72
C ILE A 293 -6.63 3.18 -9.00
N GLU A 294 -7.62 3.57 -9.82
CA GLU A 294 -7.92 2.88 -11.08
C GLU A 294 -6.76 2.99 -12.08
N THR A 295 -6.27 4.22 -12.27
CA THR A 295 -5.13 4.48 -13.17
C THR A 295 -3.88 3.73 -12.71
N ALA A 296 -3.63 3.72 -11.41
CA ALA A 296 -2.48 3.05 -10.82
C ALA A 296 -2.59 1.53 -10.95
N ALA A 297 -3.76 0.95 -10.68
CA ALA A 297 -3.99 -0.48 -10.82
C ALA A 297 -3.78 -0.95 -12.26
N GLU A 298 -4.34 -0.23 -13.25
CA GLU A 298 -4.10 -0.52 -14.65
C GLU A 298 -2.62 -0.41 -15.02
N PHE A 299 -1.94 0.63 -14.54
CA PHE A 299 -0.52 0.82 -14.83
C PHE A 299 0.34 -0.32 -14.25
N VAL A 300 0.08 -0.73 -13.01
CA VAL A 300 0.77 -1.87 -12.39
C VAL A 300 0.46 -3.17 -13.13
N ASN A 301 -0.82 -3.44 -13.46
CA ASN A 301 -1.24 -4.61 -14.23
C ASN A 301 -0.48 -4.70 -15.56
N LEU A 302 -0.33 -3.58 -16.29
CA LEU A 302 0.40 -3.53 -17.57
C LEU A 302 1.92 -3.66 -17.40
N ASN A 303 2.49 -3.28 -16.26
CA ASN A 303 3.94 -3.20 -16.05
C ASN A 303 4.46 -4.22 -15.03
N GLY A 304 3.99 -5.46 -15.11
CA GLY A 304 4.50 -6.60 -14.36
C GLY A 304 3.54 -7.20 -13.34
N GLY A 305 2.40 -6.56 -13.11
CA GLY A 305 1.35 -7.06 -12.21
C GLY A 305 1.70 -6.98 -10.72
N TRP A 306 0.84 -7.57 -9.90
CA TRP A 306 0.93 -7.63 -8.44
C TRP A 306 1.57 -8.94 -8.05
N THR A 307 2.74 -8.87 -7.44
CA THR A 307 3.58 -10.05 -7.12
C THR A 307 3.28 -10.65 -5.76
N ASP A 308 2.71 -9.83 -4.87
CA ASP A 308 2.38 -10.17 -3.49
C ASP A 308 1.02 -9.56 -3.14
N ASP A 309 0.56 -9.70 -1.90
CA ASP A 309 -0.64 -9.01 -1.47
C ASP A 309 -0.33 -7.54 -1.18
N TYR A 310 -0.96 -6.66 -1.93
CA TYR A 310 -0.88 -5.21 -1.77
C TYR A 310 -2.26 -4.62 -1.58
N LYS A 311 -2.37 -3.65 -0.66
CA LYS A 311 -3.59 -2.85 -0.45
C LYS A 311 -3.26 -1.37 -0.53
N ALA A 312 -4.18 -0.58 -1.07
CA ALA A 312 -4.11 0.86 -1.04
C ALA A 312 -4.26 1.35 0.41
N ILE A 313 -3.28 2.12 0.88
CA ILE A 313 -3.24 2.60 2.26
C ILE A 313 -3.36 4.11 2.37
N SER A 314 -3.03 4.84 1.32
CA SER A 314 -3.18 6.29 1.26
C SER A 314 -3.21 6.77 -0.18
N TRP A 315 -3.95 7.83 -0.42
CA TRP A 315 -3.97 8.55 -1.68
C TRP A 315 -4.18 10.03 -1.43
N ALA A 316 -3.52 10.84 -2.22
CA ALA A 316 -3.56 12.29 -2.05
C ALA A 316 -3.59 13.00 -3.40
N ALA A 317 -4.45 14.01 -3.51
CA ALA A 317 -4.46 14.95 -4.60
C ALA A 317 -3.67 16.20 -4.20
N ARG A 318 -2.77 16.64 -5.08
CA ARG A 318 -2.05 17.91 -5.02
C ARG A 318 -2.45 18.75 -6.23
N GLU A 319 -1.98 20.00 -6.26
CA GLU A 319 -2.38 20.98 -7.27
C GLU A 319 -2.26 20.46 -8.73
N ASN A 320 -1.22 19.67 -9.05
CA ASN A 320 -0.98 19.16 -10.40
C ASN A 320 -0.69 17.65 -10.46
N SER A 321 -0.90 16.92 -9.37
CA SER A 321 -0.63 15.49 -9.34
C SER A 321 -1.46 14.77 -8.29
N GLU A 322 -1.72 13.51 -8.55
CA GLU A 322 -2.33 12.59 -7.59
C GLU A 322 -1.38 11.42 -7.37
N THR A 323 -1.32 10.96 -6.14
CA THR A 323 -0.44 9.86 -5.74
C THR A 323 -1.23 8.83 -4.95
N VAL A 324 -0.94 7.55 -5.15
CA VAL A 324 -1.43 6.44 -4.33
C VAL A 324 -0.27 5.56 -3.90
N ASP A 325 -0.32 5.12 -2.64
CA ASP A 325 0.59 4.14 -2.06
C ASP A 325 -0.14 2.82 -1.81
N PHE A 326 0.40 1.72 -2.35
CA PHE A 326 -0.05 0.36 -2.06
C PHE A 326 1.01 -0.32 -1.20
N ARG A 327 0.62 -0.77 -0.03
CA ARG A 327 1.52 -1.43 0.92
C ARG A 327 1.40 -2.94 0.83
N MET A 328 2.54 -3.62 0.92
CA MET A 328 2.58 -5.07 1.05
C MET A 328 1.92 -5.49 2.36
N MET A 329 1.11 -6.53 2.29
CA MET A 329 0.46 -7.18 3.42
C MET A 329 0.97 -8.61 3.57
N ILE A 330 1.11 -9.06 4.81
CA ILE A 330 1.34 -10.47 5.14
C ILE A 330 0.26 -10.86 6.15
N ASP A 331 -0.59 -11.83 5.80
CA ASP A 331 -1.75 -12.21 6.59
C ASP A 331 -2.61 -10.99 7.02
N GLY A 332 -2.88 -10.06 6.10
CA GLY A 332 -3.65 -8.84 6.36
C GLY A 332 -2.95 -7.80 7.25
N ILE A 333 -1.73 -8.04 7.70
CA ILE A 333 -0.94 -7.12 8.51
C ILE A 333 0.01 -6.32 7.61
N PRO A 334 0.04 -4.98 7.69
CA PRO A 334 0.87 -4.15 6.84
C PRO A 334 2.37 -4.32 7.13
N VAL A 335 3.17 -4.31 6.06
CA VAL A 335 4.62 -4.42 6.15
C VAL A 335 5.27 -3.06 5.97
N PHE A 336 6.16 -2.69 6.89
CA PHE A 336 6.92 -1.44 6.85
C PHE A 336 8.40 -1.73 6.61
N GLY A 337 8.96 -1.07 5.61
CA GLY A 337 10.38 -1.13 5.33
C GLY A 337 11.20 -0.38 6.38
N ARG A 338 12.45 -0.77 6.54
CA ARG A 338 13.40 0.01 7.33
C ARG A 338 13.64 1.32 6.59
N SER A 339 13.36 2.46 7.24
CA SER A 339 13.76 3.77 6.71
C SER A 339 15.29 3.83 6.69
N ASN A 340 15.88 3.66 5.52
CA ASN A 340 17.32 3.86 5.31
C ASN A 340 17.60 5.36 5.11
N SER A 341 18.88 5.73 5.05
CA SER A 341 19.34 7.09 4.76
C SER A 341 18.70 7.73 3.52
N ASP A 342 18.18 6.93 2.61
CA ASP A 342 17.54 7.36 1.35
C ASP A 342 16.02 7.52 1.48
N ASN A 343 15.46 7.34 2.66
CA ASN A 343 14.02 7.51 3.02
C ASN A 343 13.03 6.74 2.12
N LYS A 344 13.47 5.65 1.46
CA LYS A 344 12.63 4.82 0.60
C LYS A 344 12.07 3.61 1.36
N ASP A 345 10.74 3.55 1.46
CA ASP A 345 10.04 2.38 1.97
C ASP A 345 9.88 1.34 0.84
N ARG A 346 10.67 0.27 0.91
CA ARG A 346 10.70 -0.80 -0.10
C ARG A 346 9.54 -1.78 -0.01
N MET A 347 8.63 -1.60 0.94
CA MET A 347 7.49 -2.49 1.15
C MET A 347 6.20 -1.91 0.57
N LYS A 348 6.34 -0.96 -0.35
CA LYS A 348 5.20 -0.34 -1.02
C LYS A 348 5.45 -0.12 -2.51
N ILE A 349 4.35 -0.05 -3.26
CA ILE A 349 4.29 0.42 -4.63
C ILE A 349 3.68 1.81 -4.60
N THR A 350 4.35 2.79 -5.21
CA THR A 350 3.86 4.17 -5.31
C THR A 350 3.62 4.51 -6.78
N VAL A 351 2.46 5.07 -7.08
CA VAL A 351 2.14 5.57 -8.41
C VAL A 351 1.65 7.01 -8.30
N SER A 352 2.23 7.89 -9.12
CA SER A 352 1.75 9.27 -9.24
C SER A 352 1.40 9.58 -10.70
N ARG A 353 0.32 10.35 -10.90
CA ARG A 353 -0.09 10.83 -12.21
C ARG A 353 -0.24 12.35 -12.24
N SER A 354 -0.13 12.92 -13.42
CA SER A 354 -0.58 14.29 -13.75
C SER A 354 -1.54 14.20 -14.93
N GLY A 355 -2.76 14.64 -14.75
CA GLY A 355 -3.86 14.35 -15.69
C GLY A 355 -4.06 12.84 -15.86
N THR A 356 -4.02 12.37 -17.10
CA THR A 356 -4.14 10.94 -17.43
C THR A 356 -2.80 10.20 -17.47
N GLN A 357 -1.68 10.92 -17.34
CA GLN A 357 -0.34 10.38 -17.53
C GLN A 357 0.32 10.01 -16.22
N VAL A 358 0.77 8.75 -16.08
CA VAL A 358 1.62 8.34 -14.96
C VAL A 358 2.99 9.02 -15.10
N ILE A 359 3.36 9.79 -14.08
CA ILE A 359 4.61 10.57 -14.04
C ILE A 359 5.66 9.94 -13.12
N GLN A 360 5.24 9.11 -12.17
CA GLN A 360 6.13 8.40 -11.26
C GLN A 360 5.55 7.02 -10.96
N PHE A 361 6.43 6.02 -10.96
CA PHE A 361 6.11 4.67 -10.52
C PHE A 361 7.31 4.10 -9.78
N GLU A 362 7.10 3.64 -8.58
CA GLU A 362 8.13 3.04 -7.73
C GLU A 362 7.65 1.69 -7.21
N ARG A 363 8.54 0.69 -7.22
CA ARG A 363 8.21 -0.64 -6.70
C ARG A 363 9.45 -1.40 -6.24
N PRO A 364 9.29 -2.36 -5.30
CA PRO A 364 10.31 -3.38 -5.06
C PRO A 364 10.52 -4.26 -6.31
N LEU A 365 11.75 -4.76 -6.47
CA LEU A 365 12.15 -5.69 -7.54
C LEU A 365 12.34 -7.11 -7.00
N PHE A 366 11.57 -7.47 -6.01
CA PHE A 366 11.52 -8.81 -5.43
C PHE A 366 10.08 -9.19 -5.09
N HIS A 367 9.84 -10.47 -4.86
CA HIS A 367 8.60 -11.00 -4.30
C HIS A 367 8.89 -12.12 -3.31
N LEU A 368 7.92 -12.44 -2.46
CA LEU A 368 8.00 -13.52 -1.49
C LEU A 368 7.79 -14.88 -2.18
N VAL A 369 8.61 -15.88 -1.84
CA VAL A 369 8.53 -17.21 -2.46
C VAL A 369 7.82 -18.18 -1.52
N GLY A 370 6.68 -18.71 -1.97
CA GLY A 370 5.99 -19.83 -1.32
C GLY A 370 5.55 -19.55 0.12
N ALA A 371 5.64 -20.58 0.95
CA ALA A 371 5.34 -20.50 2.38
C ALA A 371 6.57 -19.96 3.16
N PRO A 372 6.37 -19.37 4.35
CA PRO A 372 7.48 -18.90 5.18
C PRO A 372 8.42 -20.05 5.56
N LEU A 373 9.73 -19.76 5.53
CA LEU A 373 10.79 -20.68 5.96
C LEU A 373 10.76 -20.92 7.48
N GLN A 374 10.40 -19.89 8.22
CA GLN A 374 10.19 -19.90 9.67
C GLN A 374 8.94 -19.10 10.02
N ASP A 375 8.20 -19.56 11.02
CA ASP A 375 6.91 -19.02 11.42
C ASP A 375 6.66 -19.19 12.94
N PRO A 376 7.62 -18.80 13.82
CA PRO A 376 7.43 -18.90 15.25
C PRO A 376 6.40 -17.90 15.76
N GLU A 377 5.59 -18.32 16.74
CA GLU A 377 4.70 -17.44 17.48
C GLU A 377 5.51 -16.61 18.48
N VAL A 378 5.29 -15.30 18.49
CA VAL A 378 5.88 -14.35 19.42
C VAL A 378 4.79 -13.52 20.08
N GLU A 379 5.04 -13.08 21.30
CA GLU A 379 4.13 -12.18 22.02
C GLU A 379 4.60 -10.73 21.85
N VAL A 380 3.67 -9.86 21.47
CA VAL A 380 3.88 -8.41 21.38
C VAL A 380 3.02 -7.70 22.43
N PRO A 381 3.44 -6.53 22.94
CA PRO A 381 2.64 -5.75 23.88
C PRO A 381 1.24 -5.45 23.33
N SER A 382 0.29 -5.15 24.21
CA SER A 382 -1.05 -4.71 23.79
C SER A 382 -1.00 -3.35 23.05
N GLY A 383 -2.04 -3.07 22.29
CA GLY A 383 -2.21 -1.76 21.67
C GLY A 383 -2.35 -0.62 22.69
N GLU A 384 -2.96 -0.91 23.85
CA GLU A 384 -3.02 0.04 24.98
C GLU A 384 -1.63 0.37 25.52
N ALA A 385 -0.75 -0.64 25.68
CA ALA A 385 0.63 -0.41 26.06
C ALA A 385 1.40 0.41 25.01
N ALA A 386 1.09 0.22 23.71
CA ALA A 386 1.67 1.03 22.65
C ALA A 386 1.21 2.50 22.75
N ALA A 387 -0.08 2.75 23.00
CA ALA A 387 -0.60 4.09 23.22
C ALA A 387 0.03 4.78 24.45
N GLU A 388 0.18 4.06 25.56
CA GLU A 388 0.86 4.58 26.75
C GLU A 388 2.34 4.91 26.50
N ALA A 389 3.06 4.07 25.76
CA ALA A 389 4.43 4.35 25.35
C ALA A 389 4.54 5.62 24.50
N LEU A 390 3.58 5.86 23.60
CA LEU A 390 3.53 7.08 22.81
C LEU A 390 3.24 8.32 23.65
N LYS A 391 2.30 8.25 24.60
CA LYS A 391 2.00 9.35 25.54
C LYS A 391 3.20 9.69 26.44
N ALA A 392 3.98 8.69 26.83
CA ALA A 392 5.17 8.88 27.67
C ALA A 392 6.39 9.41 26.90
N ALA A 393 6.43 9.21 25.58
CA ALA A 393 7.58 9.55 24.74
C ALA A 393 7.67 11.07 24.51
N THR A 394 8.75 11.72 24.97
CA THR A 394 8.96 13.16 24.77
C THR A 394 9.19 13.57 23.30
N SER A 395 9.51 12.62 22.43
CA SER A 395 9.73 12.83 20.99
C SER A 395 8.45 12.75 20.16
N VAL A 396 7.31 12.42 20.79
CA VAL A 396 6.01 12.24 20.12
C VAL A 396 5.03 13.28 20.64
N ASN A 397 4.39 14.02 19.73
CA ASN A 397 3.23 14.82 20.08
C ASN A 397 1.98 13.94 19.95
N TRP A 398 1.36 13.59 21.08
CA TRP A 398 0.17 12.73 21.09
C TRP A 398 -1.00 13.31 20.26
N ASP A 399 -1.15 14.64 20.21
CA ASP A 399 -2.21 15.28 19.46
C ASP A 399 -2.08 15.05 17.94
N ASP A 400 -0.85 14.87 17.44
CA ASP A 400 -0.57 14.60 16.04
C ASP A 400 -0.70 13.10 15.67
N VAL A 401 -0.91 12.20 16.64
CA VAL A 401 -1.09 10.76 16.37
C VAL A 401 -2.49 10.55 15.79
N THR A 402 -2.55 10.03 14.58
CA THR A 402 -3.81 9.78 13.86
C THR A 402 -4.20 8.30 13.87
N ASP A 403 -3.22 7.39 13.99
CA ASP A 403 -3.46 5.95 14.01
C ASP A 403 -2.38 5.21 14.80
N ILE A 404 -2.73 4.03 15.34
CA ILE A 404 -1.83 3.07 16.01
C ILE A 404 -2.21 1.67 15.56
N ARG A 405 -1.27 0.95 14.96
CA ARG A 405 -1.52 -0.41 14.49
C ARG A 405 -0.33 -1.34 14.61
N LEU A 406 -0.63 -2.63 14.67
CA LEU A 406 0.36 -3.67 14.53
C LEU A 406 0.79 -3.76 13.06
N GLY A 407 2.08 -3.91 12.81
CA GLY A 407 2.67 -4.09 11.50
C GLY A 407 3.89 -4.98 11.55
N TYR A 408 4.37 -5.40 10.40
CA TYR A 408 5.64 -6.09 10.30
C TYR A 408 6.77 -5.12 9.97
N ARG A 409 7.86 -5.21 10.72
CA ARG A 409 9.13 -4.61 10.33
C ARG A 409 9.87 -5.57 9.42
N ALA A 410 10.13 -5.15 8.20
CA ALA A 410 10.93 -5.93 7.26
C ALA A 410 12.43 -5.72 7.53
N ASP A 411 13.12 -6.76 7.95
CA ASP A 411 14.57 -6.80 8.09
C ASP A 411 15.15 -7.68 6.97
N MET A 412 15.79 -7.03 5.98
CA MET A 412 16.43 -7.71 4.86
C MET A 412 17.93 -7.88 5.18
N GLU A 413 18.33 -9.07 5.63
CA GLU A 413 19.72 -9.37 5.99
C GLU A 413 20.63 -9.43 4.76
N ASN A 414 20.10 -9.97 3.68
CA ASN A 414 20.71 -10.03 2.36
C ASN A 414 19.59 -10.09 1.32
N ASN A 415 19.92 -9.91 0.05
CA ASN A 415 18.90 -9.84 -1.01
C ASN A 415 18.23 -11.21 -1.31
N SER A 416 18.32 -12.19 -0.44
CA SER A 416 17.78 -13.54 -0.64
C SER A 416 16.69 -13.90 0.37
N ASN A 417 16.75 -13.32 1.58
CA ASN A 417 15.76 -13.59 2.64
C ASN A 417 15.33 -12.28 3.32
N ALA A 418 14.10 -12.26 3.78
CA ALA A 418 13.56 -11.19 4.61
C ALA A 418 12.90 -11.76 5.87
N ASN A 419 13.19 -11.14 7.01
CA ASN A 419 12.54 -11.41 8.29
C ASN A 419 11.48 -10.33 8.53
N PHE A 420 10.28 -10.75 8.87
CA PHE A 420 9.15 -9.89 9.16
C PHE A 420 8.80 -10.02 10.65
N VAL A 421 9.23 -9.01 11.40
CA VAL A 421 9.12 -8.99 12.86
C VAL A 421 7.91 -8.14 13.25
N PRO A 422 6.89 -8.70 13.96
CA PRO A 422 5.73 -7.92 14.37
C PRO A 422 6.14 -6.80 15.32
N THR A 423 5.61 -5.62 15.08
CA THR A 423 6.01 -4.39 15.79
C THR A 423 4.88 -3.36 15.70
N TRP A 424 4.66 -2.58 16.75
CA TRP A 424 3.71 -1.49 16.74
C TRP A 424 4.21 -0.27 15.99
N TYR A 425 3.33 0.30 15.18
CA TYR A 425 3.53 1.53 14.44
C TYR A 425 2.46 2.56 14.82
N TYR A 426 2.78 3.83 14.64
CA TYR A 426 1.84 4.93 14.74
C TYR A 426 1.98 5.86 13.54
N GLU A 427 0.90 6.47 13.15
CA GLU A 427 0.89 7.50 12.13
C GLU A 427 0.88 8.87 12.77
N SER A 428 1.72 9.77 12.24
CA SER A 428 1.77 11.17 12.63
C SER A 428 2.21 11.98 11.42
N GLN A 429 1.43 13.02 11.09
CA GLN A 429 1.69 13.89 9.94
C GLN A 429 1.86 13.07 8.62
N ASN A 430 0.94 12.14 8.37
CA ASN A 430 0.94 11.23 7.22
C ASN A 430 2.23 10.39 7.08
N THR A 431 2.90 10.12 8.19
CA THR A 431 4.13 9.34 8.23
C THR A 431 4.04 8.26 9.29
N TRP A 432 4.26 7.02 8.87
CA TRP A 432 4.32 5.87 9.75
C TRP A 432 5.67 5.77 10.46
N LYS A 433 5.66 5.63 11.78
CA LYS A 433 6.83 5.50 12.64
C LYS A 433 6.63 4.36 13.61
N ARG A 434 7.74 3.72 14.01
CA ARG A 434 7.70 2.67 15.02
C ARG A 434 7.46 3.27 16.40
N VAL A 435 6.60 2.62 17.21
CA VAL A 435 6.36 2.98 18.60
C VAL A 435 7.66 2.82 19.39
N PRO A 436 8.10 3.85 20.14
CA PRO A 436 9.33 3.82 20.93
C PRO A 436 9.10 3.17 22.29
N PHE A 437 8.98 1.83 22.32
CA PHE A 437 8.98 1.11 23.59
C PHE A 437 10.34 1.28 24.29
N ASP A 438 10.32 1.41 25.62
CA ASP A 438 11.54 1.40 26.44
C ASP A 438 12.35 0.11 26.21
N GLU A 439 13.63 0.11 26.60
CA GLU A 439 14.56 -1.00 26.29
C GLU A 439 14.15 -2.37 26.87
N GLU A 440 13.24 -2.42 27.85
CA GLU A 440 12.72 -3.65 28.43
C GLU A 440 11.92 -4.55 27.46
N TYR A 441 11.38 -4.00 26.39
CA TYR A 441 10.63 -4.75 25.37
C TYR A 441 11.45 -5.10 24.11
N LYS A 442 12.78 -4.97 24.18
CA LYS A 442 13.69 -5.27 23.06
C LYS A 442 14.23 -6.71 23.05
N GLN A 443 13.57 -7.66 23.73
CA GLN A 443 14.01 -9.06 23.74
C GLN A 443 13.43 -9.86 22.60
#